data_59e27277fc0134e394cc137740f5b44f
#
_entry.id   59e27277fc0134e394cc137740f5b44f
#
_cell.length_a   1.000
_cell.length_b   1.000
_cell.length_c   1.000
_cell.angle_alpha   90.00
_cell.angle_beta   90.00
_cell.angle_gamma   90.00
#
_symmetry.space_group_name_H-M   'P 1'
#
loop_
_entity.id
_entity.type
_entity.pdbx_description
1 polymer ?
#
loop_
_entity_poly.entity_id
_entity_poly.type
_entity_poly.pdbx_seq_one_letter_code
_entity_poly.pdbx_strand_id
1 'polypeptide(L)'
;MRGIIQDMLIKRKIEKTFKEVLNSLNAICFVAQSSNARLTANQKYIFTSVLDLFGEDVKENFIAMLTFCDGGTPQVVASLEDSNCVFSTVIPYIKKPWFYKFNNSAIFASNREDEFTKMFFKLGMKSFDEFTKKLIKLPRKSLTQSKQVLEERNRLEQCVEILTLKLRDGLDKVEYIKGILKMVTSLKGDLNDSKNFTKVIKTPKIRQVPVPPGNYMTTCMTCSTTCHKYCCISDDSDKSGCACISNNYCIKCKNKCHWTQHKNRPYYY
;
A
#
# COMPACT_ATOMS: atom_id res chain seq x y z
N MET A 1 -3.23 3.75 15.70
CA MET A 1 -2.64 2.62 14.97
C MET A 1 -3.65 1.63 14.39
N ARG A 2 -4.88 1.50 14.92
CA ARG A 2 -5.90 0.64 14.28
C ARG A 2 -6.32 1.12 12.89
N GLY A 3 -6.27 2.43 12.59
CA GLY A 3 -6.63 3.00 11.31
C GLY A 3 -5.76 2.53 10.14
N ILE A 4 -4.44 2.63 10.26
CA ILE A 4 -3.49 2.29 9.17
C ILE A 4 -3.60 0.82 8.73
N ILE A 5 -3.75 -0.11 9.69
CA ILE A 5 -3.91 -1.54 9.38
C ILE A 5 -5.23 -1.77 8.63
N GLN A 6 -6.30 -1.11 9.07
CA GLN A 6 -7.61 -1.21 8.42
C GLN A 6 -7.56 -0.64 7.00
N ASP A 7 -6.89 0.50 6.80
CA ASP A 7 -6.71 1.13 5.50
C ASP A 7 -5.91 0.25 4.54
N MET A 8 -4.86 -0.41 5.02
CA MET A 8 -4.11 -1.39 4.25
C MET A 8 -4.96 -2.59 3.84
N LEU A 9 -5.85 -3.07 4.72
CA LEU A 9 -6.77 -4.17 4.40
C LEU A 9 -7.79 -3.75 3.35
N ILE A 10 -8.32 -2.52 3.45
CA ILE A 10 -9.25 -1.96 2.45
C ILE A 10 -8.54 -1.83 1.11
N LYS A 11 -7.33 -1.25 1.08
CA LYS A 11 -6.52 -1.13 -0.15
C LYS A 11 -6.34 -2.51 -0.81
N ARG A 12 -5.94 -3.53 -0.06
CA ARG A 12 -5.77 -4.90 -0.57
C ARG A 12 -7.07 -5.50 -1.12
N LYS A 13 -8.21 -5.25 -0.47
CA LYS A 13 -9.52 -5.70 -0.97
C LYS A 13 -9.85 -5.03 -2.31
N ILE A 14 -9.62 -3.74 -2.41
CA ILE A 14 -9.82 -2.99 -3.66
C ILE A 14 -8.91 -3.55 -4.75
N GLU A 15 -7.61 -3.70 -4.49
CA GLU A 15 -6.63 -4.29 -5.42
C GLU A 15 -7.06 -5.68 -5.91
N LYS A 16 -7.50 -6.54 -4.99
CA LYS A 16 -7.99 -7.88 -5.33
C LYS A 16 -9.21 -7.81 -6.26
N THR A 17 -10.18 -6.95 -5.94
CA THR A 17 -11.37 -6.77 -6.77
C THR A 17 -11.01 -6.28 -8.18
N PHE A 18 -10.07 -5.35 -8.30
CA PHE A 18 -9.58 -4.88 -9.59
C PHE A 18 -8.88 -5.97 -10.39
N LYS A 19 -8.07 -6.79 -9.72
CA LYS A 19 -7.34 -7.88 -10.40
C LYS A 19 -8.25 -9.00 -10.87
N GLU A 20 -9.19 -9.41 -10.03
CA GLU A 20 -9.96 -10.64 -10.23
C GLU A 20 -11.33 -10.42 -10.88
N VAL A 21 -11.98 -9.28 -10.61
CA VAL A 21 -13.39 -9.07 -10.96
C VAL A 21 -13.56 -8.02 -12.06
N LEU A 22 -12.86 -6.90 -11.97
CA LEU A 22 -13.07 -5.77 -12.86
C LEU A 22 -12.08 -5.79 -14.03
N ASN A 23 -12.59 -5.81 -15.25
CA ASN A 23 -11.77 -5.72 -16.46
C ASN A 23 -11.80 -4.32 -17.09
N SER A 24 -12.79 -3.51 -16.75
CA SER A 24 -12.96 -2.17 -17.30
C SER A 24 -13.84 -1.33 -16.38
N LEU A 25 -13.74 -0.02 -16.51
CA LEU A 25 -14.58 0.96 -15.82
C LEU A 25 -14.95 2.14 -16.73
N ASN A 26 -16.02 2.85 -16.35
CA ASN A 26 -16.45 4.08 -17.01
C ASN A 26 -16.10 5.32 -16.20
N ALA A 27 -16.18 5.25 -14.88
CA ALA A 27 -15.85 6.37 -14.00
C ALA A 27 -15.31 5.90 -12.65
N ILE A 28 -14.46 6.73 -12.05
CA ILE A 28 -13.99 6.61 -10.67
C ILE A 28 -14.51 7.85 -9.93
N CYS A 29 -15.45 7.62 -9.02
CA CYS A 29 -16.11 8.71 -8.31
C CYS A 29 -15.52 8.88 -6.90
N PHE A 30 -14.84 10.00 -6.66
CA PHE A 30 -14.42 10.39 -5.33
C PHE A 30 -15.52 11.16 -4.61
N VAL A 31 -15.86 10.72 -3.41
CA VAL A 31 -16.85 11.41 -2.57
C VAL A 31 -16.12 12.23 -1.52
N ALA A 32 -16.38 13.54 -1.47
CA ALA A 32 -15.82 14.45 -0.49
C ALA A 32 -16.90 15.39 0.08
N GLN A 33 -16.70 15.84 1.33
CA GLN A 33 -17.61 16.83 1.93
C GLN A 33 -17.23 18.24 1.44
N SER A 34 -18.25 19.01 1.04
CA SER A 34 -18.07 20.37 0.49
C SER A 34 -17.46 21.36 1.47
N SER A 35 -17.70 21.16 2.78
CA SER A 35 -17.24 22.03 3.86
C SER A 35 -15.77 21.86 4.24
N ASN A 36 -15.08 20.88 3.69
CA ASN A 36 -13.67 20.62 4.01
C ASN A 36 -12.76 21.66 3.33
N ALA A 37 -12.58 22.81 3.95
CA ALA A 37 -11.67 23.87 3.45
C ALA A 37 -10.21 23.39 3.40
N ARG A 38 -9.83 22.38 4.18
CA ARG A 38 -8.49 21.75 4.16
C ARG A 38 -8.64 20.25 4.29
N LEU A 39 -7.91 19.53 3.44
CA LEU A 39 -7.83 18.07 3.55
C LEU A 39 -6.89 17.69 4.70
N THR A 40 -7.35 16.80 5.56
CA THR A 40 -6.52 16.20 6.60
C THR A 40 -5.44 15.31 5.97
N ALA A 41 -4.37 15.01 6.73
CA ALA A 41 -3.32 14.10 6.28
C ALA A 41 -3.90 12.71 5.89
N ASN A 42 -4.88 12.22 6.63
CA ASN A 42 -5.55 10.95 6.31
C ASN A 42 -6.35 11.03 5.01
N GLN A 43 -7.06 12.12 4.75
CA GLN A 43 -7.78 12.29 3.48
C GLN A 43 -6.81 12.37 2.30
N LYS A 44 -5.70 13.13 2.43
CA LYS A 44 -4.65 13.17 1.41
C LYS A 44 -4.06 11.78 1.15
N TYR A 45 -3.78 11.03 2.22
CA TYR A 45 -3.30 9.64 2.11
C TYR A 45 -4.29 8.74 1.36
N ILE A 46 -5.59 8.84 1.64
CA ILE A 46 -6.63 8.06 0.95
C ILE A 46 -6.65 8.42 -0.53
N PHE A 47 -6.66 9.72 -0.89
CA PHE A 47 -6.61 10.15 -2.29
C PHE A 47 -5.38 9.60 -3.00
N THR A 48 -4.20 9.73 -2.41
CA THR A 48 -2.95 9.17 -2.96
C THR A 48 -3.06 7.66 -3.14
N SER A 49 -3.49 6.95 -2.09
CA SER A 49 -3.58 5.48 -2.11
C SER A 49 -4.54 4.96 -3.18
N VAL A 50 -5.64 5.67 -3.43
CA VAL A 50 -6.60 5.28 -4.47
C VAL A 50 -6.09 5.63 -5.86
N LEU A 51 -5.52 6.84 -6.05
CA LEU A 51 -4.94 7.23 -7.34
C LEU A 51 -3.80 6.31 -7.75
N ASP A 52 -3.01 5.85 -6.78
CA ASP A 52 -1.92 4.90 -6.99
C ASP A 52 -2.37 3.51 -7.48
N LEU A 53 -3.66 3.17 -7.36
CA LEU A 53 -4.20 1.92 -7.91
C LEU A 53 -4.37 1.96 -9.43
N PHE A 54 -4.38 3.15 -10.02
CA PHE A 54 -4.73 3.34 -11.42
C PHE A 54 -3.53 3.82 -12.23
N GLY A 55 -3.49 3.42 -13.49
CA GLY A 55 -2.56 3.94 -14.49
C GLY A 55 -2.98 5.32 -15.01
N GLU A 56 -2.11 5.88 -15.84
CA GLU A 56 -2.34 7.18 -16.50
C GLU A 56 -3.56 7.19 -17.43
N ASP A 57 -3.90 6.03 -17.98
CA ASP A 57 -4.96 5.81 -18.99
C ASP A 57 -6.37 6.11 -18.50
N VAL A 58 -6.61 6.09 -17.18
CA VAL A 58 -7.92 6.33 -16.59
C VAL A 58 -8.09 7.73 -15.98
N LYS A 59 -7.09 8.60 -16.11
CA LYS A 59 -7.13 9.95 -15.52
C LYS A 59 -8.34 10.78 -15.93
N GLU A 60 -8.80 10.68 -17.17
CA GLU A 60 -9.97 11.40 -17.66
C GLU A 60 -11.31 10.90 -17.08
N ASN A 61 -11.32 9.71 -16.48
CA ASN A 61 -12.50 9.05 -15.94
C ASN A 61 -12.73 9.34 -14.45
N PHE A 62 -11.88 10.17 -13.83
CA PHE A 62 -12.09 10.61 -12.44
C PHE A 62 -13.17 11.70 -12.37
N ILE A 63 -13.98 11.64 -11.32
CA ILE A 63 -15.06 12.60 -11.06
C ILE A 63 -15.13 12.80 -9.54
N ALA A 64 -15.28 14.06 -9.07
CA ALA A 64 -15.56 14.33 -7.68
C ALA A 64 -17.09 14.50 -7.46
N MET A 65 -17.59 13.82 -6.43
CA MET A 65 -18.96 13.98 -5.93
C MET A 65 -18.91 14.69 -4.58
N LEU A 66 -19.35 15.94 -4.54
CA LEU A 66 -19.27 16.76 -3.34
C LEU A 66 -20.59 16.70 -2.59
N THR A 67 -20.53 16.21 -1.36
CA THR A 67 -21.72 16.09 -0.49
C THR A 67 -21.85 17.27 0.46
N PHE A 68 -22.99 17.42 1.10
CA PHE A 68 -23.32 18.52 2.00
C PHE A 68 -23.17 19.90 1.34
N CYS A 69 -23.47 20.03 0.05
CA CYS A 69 -23.43 21.31 -0.64
C CYS A 69 -24.65 22.15 -0.29
N ASP A 70 -24.43 23.44 -0.07
CA ASP A 70 -25.46 24.46 0.23
C ASP A 70 -25.92 25.27 -0.99
N GLY A 71 -25.38 24.94 -2.19
CA GLY A 71 -25.63 25.66 -3.43
C GLY A 71 -24.52 26.64 -3.79
N GLY A 72 -23.70 27.08 -2.82
CA GLY A 72 -22.53 27.94 -3.03
C GLY A 72 -21.35 27.21 -3.67
N THR A 73 -20.19 27.88 -3.71
CA THR A 73 -18.91 27.29 -4.16
C THR A 73 -18.38 26.38 -3.06
N PRO A 74 -18.21 25.06 -3.32
CA PRO A 74 -17.72 24.15 -2.29
C PRO A 74 -16.28 24.49 -1.87
N GLN A 75 -16.04 24.65 -0.57
CA GLN A 75 -14.73 25.01 -0.04
C GLN A 75 -13.66 23.94 -0.34
N VAL A 76 -14.05 22.69 -0.42
CA VAL A 76 -13.15 21.56 -0.73
C VAL A 76 -12.51 21.68 -2.12
N VAL A 77 -13.14 22.39 -3.06
CA VAL A 77 -12.62 22.55 -4.44
C VAL A 77 -11.21 23.16 -4.42
N ALA A 78 -11.01 24.23 -3.66
CA ALA A 78 -9.68 24.86 -3.52
C ALA A 78 -8.64 23.86 -2.95
N SER A 79 -9.05 23.02 -2.01
CA SER A 79 -8.17 21.99 -1.44
C SER A 79 -7.85 20.84 -2.40
N LEU A 80 -8.77 20.50 -3.31
CA LEU A 80 -8.53 19.48 -4.34
C LEU A 80 -7.67 20.00 -5.49
N GLU A 81 -7.74 21.30 -5.76
CA GLU A 81 -6.91 22.00 -6.77
C GLU A 81 -5.51 22.38 -6.24
N ASP A 82 -5.29 22.32 -4.92
CA ASP A 82 -4.00 22.61 -4.30
C ASP A 82 -2.92 21.64 -4.81
N SER A 83 -1.75 22.19 -5.18
CA SER A 83 -0.61 21.40 -5.68
C SER A 83 -0.10 20.34 -4.70
N ASN A 84 -0.37 20.50 -3.40
CA ASN A 84 -0.09 19.49 -2.37
C ASN A 84 -1.13 18.39 -2.29
N CYS A 85 -2.18 18.42 -3.11
CA CYS A 85 -3.17 17.38 -3.23
C CYS A 85 -2.94 16.58 -4.52
N VAL A 86 -2.73 15.28 -4.40
CA VAL A 86 -2.49 14.41 -5.57
C VAL A 86 -3.64 14.46 -6.57
N PHE A 87 -4.89 14.74 -6.11
CA PHE A 87 -6.03 14.88 -7.00
C PHE A 87 -5.87 16.03 -8.01
N SER A 88 -5.12 17.08 -7.67
CA SER A 88 -4.83 18.20 -8.59
C SER A 88 -4.14 17.72 -9.88
N THR A 89 -3.38 16.63 -9.81
CA THR A 89 -2.66 16.08 -10.97
C THR A 89 -3.57 15.44 -12.01
N VAL A 90 -4.79 15.04 -11.63
CA VAL A 90 -5.76 14.44 -12.56
C VAL A 90 -6.76 15.44 -13.11
N ILE A 91 -7.05 16.54 -12.41
CA ILE A 91 -8.01 17.57 -12.82
C ILE A 91 -7.79 18.06 -14.26
N PRO A 92 -6.54 18.34 -14.74
CA PRO A 92 -6.30 18.80 -16.10
C PRO A 92 -6.75 17.82 -17.20
N TYR A 93 -6.82 16.55 -16.88
CA TYR A 93 -7.24 15.50 -17.84
C TYR A 93 -8.75 15.28 -17.85
N ILE A 94 -9.47 15.78 -16.83
CA ILE A 94 -10.91 15.57 -16.71
C ILE A 94 -11.66 16.65 -17.50
N LYS A 95 -12.53 16.23 -18.43
CA LYS A 95 -13.45 17.16 -19.12
C LYS A 95 -14.39 17.81 -18.11
N LYS A 96 -14.51 19.14 -18.17
CA LYS A 96 -15.42 19.90 -17.29
C LYS A 96 -16.88 19.52 -17.51
N PRO A 97 -17.73 19.52 -16.47
CA PRO A 97 -17.39 19.72 -15.06
C PRO A 97 -16.66 18.48 -14.49
N TRP A 98 -15.69 18.71 -13.60
CA TRP A 98 -14.96 17.63 -12.95
C TRP A 98 -15.53 17.25 -11.58
N PHE A 99 -16.49 18.03 -11.05
CA PHE A 99 -17.22 17.72 -9.84
C PHE A 99 -18.70 18.01 -9.96
N TYR A 100 -19.48 17.35 -9.09
CA TYR A 100 -20.93 17.52 -8.98
C TYR A 100 -21.35 17.74 -7.53
N LYS A 101 -22.35 18.60 -7.32
CA LYS A 101 -22.80 19.03 -5.99
C LYS A 101 -24.04 18.26 -5.56
N PHE A 102 -23.97 17.66 -4.37
CA PHE A 102 -25.09 16.92 -3.78
C PHE A 102 -25.34 17.38 -2.35
N ASN A 103 -26.62 17.36 -1.95
CA ASN A 103 -27.01 17.43 -0.56
C ASN A 103 -28.08 16.36 -0.30
N ASN A 104 -27.62 15.24 0.29
CA ASN A 104 -28.48 14.08 0.50
C ASN A 104 -29.43 14.25 1.69
N SER A 105 -29.35 15.34 2.47
CA SER A 105 -30.28 15.61 3.58
C SER A 105 -31.74 15.65 3.10
N ALA A 106 -31.95 16.16 1.90
CA ALA A 106 -33.29 16.23 1.29
C ALA A 106 -33.93 14.85 1.04
N ILE A 107 -33.13 13.80 0.85
CA ILE A 107 -33.62 12.43 0.62
C ILE A 107 -34.23 11.85 1.90
N PHE A 108 -33.66 12.20 3.05
CA PHE A 108 -33.99 11.67 4.37
C PHE A 108 -34.86 12.66 5.19
N ALA A 109 -35.21 13.80 4.60
CA ALA A 109 -36.01 14.81 5.31
C ALA A 109 -37.43 14.31 5.60
N SER A 110 -37.89 14.50 6.85
CA SER A 110 -39.26 14.22 7.26
C SER A 110 -40.26 15.23 6.70
N ASN A 111 -39.84 16.49 6.61
CA ASN A 111 -40.62 17.58 6.01
C ASN A 111 -40.12 17.89 4.60
N ARG A 112 -40.79 17.32 3.59
CA ARG A 112 -40.49 17.54 2.18
C ARG A 112 -41.01 18.85 1.60
N GLU A 113 -41.84 19.53 2.33
CA GLU A 113 -42.44 20.82 1.91
C GLU A 113 -41.55 22.02 2.27
N ASP A 114 -40.54 21.84 3.11
CA ASP A 114 -39.54 22.85 3.44
C ASP A 114 -38.82 23.36 2.20
N GLU A 115 -38.66 24.66 2.05
CA GLU A 115 -38.05 25.29 0.87
C GLU A 115 -36.58 24.91 0.69
N PHE A 116 -35.83 24.79 1.80
CA PHE A 116 -34.41 24.34 1.73
C PHE A 116 -34.32 22.87 1.28
N THR A 117 -35.21 22.03 1.78
CA THR A 117 -35.29 20.62 1.36
C THR A 117 -35.60 20.51 -0.13
N LYS A 118 -36.56 21.30 -0.63
CA LYS A 118 -36.86 21.35 -2.08
C LYS A 118 -35.68 21.85 -2.89
N MET A 119 -34.98 22.88 -2.42
CA MET A 119 -33.79 23.42 -3.08
C MET A 119 -32.66 22.38 -3.15
N PHE A 120 -32.37 21.71 -2.05
CA PHE A 120 -31.32 20.67 -2.00
C PHE A 120 -31.69 19.47 -2.87
N PHE A 121 -32.94 19.07 -2.90
CA PHE A 121 -33.40 18.02 -3.81
C PHE A 121 -33.22 18.41 -5.28
N LYS A 122 -33.62 19.61 -5.67
CA LYS A 122 -33.42 20.13 -7.03
C LYS A 122 -31.94 20.20 -7.40
N LEU A 123 -31.09 20.66 -6.47
CA LEU A 123 -29.63 20.69 -6.65
C LEU A 123 -29.07 19.30 -6.94
N GLY A 124 -29.46 18.31 -6.13
CA GLY A 124 -29.01 16.92 -6.28
C GLY A 124 -29.50 16.31 -7.59
N MET A 125 -30.78 16.49 -7.94
CA MET A 125 -31.35 15.96 -9.18
C MET A 125 -30.71 16.57 -10.42
N LYS A 126 -30.44 17.89 -10.43
CA LYS A 126 -29.72 18.54 -11.53
C LYS A 126 -28.30 17.95 -11.68
N SER A 127 -27.58 17.85 -10.59
CA SER A 127 -26.23 17.27 -10.59
C SER A 127 -26.22 15.80 -11.04
N PHE A 128 -27.25 15.04 -10.64
CA PHE A 128 -27.39 13.64 -11.03
C PHE A 128 -27.64 13.50 -12.54
N ASP A 129 -28.51 14.35 -13.10
CA ASP A 129 -28.78 14.37 -14.55
C ASP A 129 -27.52 14.74 -15.36
N GLU A 130 -26.82 15.80 -14.93
CA GLU A 130 -25.56 16.22 -15.56
C GLU A 130 -24.47 15.12 -15.47
N PHE A 131 -24.33 14.48 -14.29
CA PHE A 131 -23.42 13.37 -14.09
C PHE A 131 -23.76 12.19 -14.99
N THR A 132 -25.02 11.80 -15.07
CA THR A 132 -25.49 10.67 -15.90
C THR A 132 -25.22 10.94 -17.38
N LYS A 133 -25.51 12.15 -17.86
CA LYS A 133 -25.19 12.58 -19.24
C LYS A 133 -23.68 12.49 -19.54
N LYS A 134 -22.83 12.84 -18.56
CA LYS A 134 -21.40 12.71 -18.69
C LYS A 134 -20.96 11.26 -18.66
N LEU A 135 -21.48 10.47 -17.72
CA LEU A 135 -21.12 9.05 -17.54
C LEU A 135 -21.35 8.25 -18.83
N ILE A 136 -22.46 8.49 -19.54
CA ILE A 136 -22.79 7.84 -20.81
C ILE A 136 -21.75 8.19 -21.89
N LYS A 137 -21.21 9.41 -21.85
CA LYS A 137 -20.22 9.90 -22.84
C LYS A 137 -18.78 9.54 -22.52
N LEU A 138 -18.50 9.12 -21.26
CA LEU A 138 -17.15 8.72 -20.88
C LEU A 138 -16.75 7.42 -21.58
N PRO A 139 -15.54 7.36 -22.14
CA PRO A 139 -15.05 6.14 -22.74
C PRO A 139 -14.86 5.06 -21.68
N ARG A 140 -15.29 3.85 -22.00
CA ARG A 140 -15.00 2.69 -21.18
C ARG A 140 -13.51 2.37 -21.28
N LYS A 141 -12.80 2.40 -20.17
CA LYS A 141 -11.36 2.11 -20.11
C LYS A 141 -11.11 0.69 -19.64
N SER A 142 -10.22 0.01 -20.34
CA SER A 142 -9.67 -1.27 -19.88
C SER A 142 -8.75 -1.05 -18.71
N LEU A 143 -8.80 -1.92 -17.72
CA LEU A 143 -7.90 -1.88 -16.56
C LEU A 143 -6.62 -2.68 -16.76
N THR A 144 -6.31 -3.10 -17.98
CA THR A 144 -5.11 -3.91 -18.26
C THR A 144 -3.83 -3.18 -17.86
N GLN A 145 -3.69 -1.90 -18.25
CA GLN A 145 -2.52 -1.09 -17.84
C GLN A 145 -2.48 -0.86 -16.35
N SER A 146 -3.61 -0.54 -15.73
CA SER A 146 -3.69 -0.39 -14.27
C SER A 146 -3.29 -1.68 -13.53
N LYS A 147 -3.70 -2.85 -14.04
CA LYS A 147 -3.28 -4.16 -13.49
C LYS A 147 -1.76 -4.35 -13.61
N GLN A 148 -1.18 -4.04 -14.75
CA GLN A 148 0.27 -4.12 -14.97
C GLN A 148 1.03 -3.17 -14.05
N VAL A 149 0.58 -1.92 -13.91
CA VAL A 149 1.18 -0.94 -13.00
C VAL A 149 1.13 -1.43 -11.56
N LEU A 150 0.01 -2.01 -11.12
CA LEU A 150 -0.11 -2.60 -9.78
C LEU A 150 0.84 -3.78 -9.57
N GLU A 151 1.02 -4.64 -10.56
CA GLU A 151 1.96 -5.76 -10.48
C GLU A 151 3.40 -5.28 -10.38
N GLU A 152 3.78 -4.31 -11.22
CA GLU A 152 5.14 -3.74 -11.17
C GLU A 152 5.41 -2.98 -9.86
N ARG A 153 4.43 -2.23 -9.34
CA ARG A 153 4.56 -1.61 -8.00
C ARG A 153 4.75 -2.64 -6.90
N ASN A 154 3.95 -3.69 -6.89
CA ASN A 154 4.11 -4.77 -5.91
C ASN A 154 5.50 -5.43 -6.01
N ARG A 155 6.01 -5.62 -7.22
CA ARG A 155 7.38 -6.12 -7.45
C ARG A 155 8.43 -5.15 -6.91
N LEU A 156 8.26 -3.85 -7.15
CA LEU A 156 9.16 -2.81 -6.64
C LEU A 156 9.14 -2.75 -5.11
N GLU A 157 7.98 -2.77 -4.48
CA GLU A 157 7.86 -2.81 -3.01
C GLU A 157 8.60 -4.03 -2.43
N GLN A 158 8.43 -5.20 -3.04
CA GLN A 158 9.16 -6.41 -2.64
C GLN A 158 10.68 -6.26 -2.82
N CYS A 159 11.12 -5.68 -3.93
CA CYS A 159 12.53 -5.41 -4.17
C CYS A 159 13.12 -4.45 -3.13
N VAL A 160 12.40 -3.37 -2.80
CA VAL A 160 12.81 -2.40 -1.77
C VAL A 160 12.91 -3.07 -0.41
N GLU A 161 11.94 -3.90 -0.03
CA GLU A 161 11.99 -4.65 1.23
C GLU A 161 13.21 -5.57 1.29
N ILE A 162 13.49 -6.31 0.20
CA ILE A 162 14.64 -7.20 0.10
C ILE A 162 15.95 -6.42 0.18
N LEU A 163 16.06 -5.29 -0.53
CA LEU A 163 17.25 -4.44 -0.50
C LEU A 163 17.47 -3.85 0.89
N THR A 164 16.41 -3.42 1.56
CA THR A 164 16.49 -2.90 2.93
C THR A 164 17.04 -3.94 3.90
N LEU A 165 16.57 -5.19 3.77
CA LEU A 165 17.08 -6.30 4.59
C LEU A 165 18.55 -6.62 4.29
N LYS A 166 18.94 -6.61 3.00
CA LYS A 166 20.34 -6.82 2.60
C LYS A 166 21.26 -5.71 3.10
N LEU A 167 20.80 -4.45 3.05
CA LEU A 167 21.55 -3.32 3.58
C LEU A 167 21.77 -3.45 5.09
N ARG A 168 20.73 -3.83 5.84
CA ARG A 168 20.84 -4.05 7.28
C ARG A 168 21.84 -5.17 7.60
N ASP A 169 21.72 -6.32 6.94
CA ASP A 169 22.67 -7.43 7.09
C ASP A 169 24.13 -7.00 6.72
N GLY A 170 24.27 -6.18 5.69
CA GLY A 170 25.56 -5.59 5.31
C GLY A 170 26.14 -4.66 6.39
N LEU A 171 25.32 -3.79 6.97
CA LEU A 171 25.70 -2.89 8.06
C LEU A 171 26.13 -3.67 9.31
N ASP A 172 25.36 -4.69 9.70
CA ASP A 172 25.67 -5.54 10.84
C ASP A 172 27.04 -6.25 10.66
N LYS A 173 27.33 -6.70 9.42
CA LYS A 173 28.65 -7.28 9.08
C LYS A 173 29.79 -6.26 9.16
N VAL A 174 29.55 -5.05 8.69
CA VAL A 174 30.55 -3.95 8.78
C VAL A 174 30.82 -3.59 10.24
N GLU A 175 29.80 -3.51 11.09
CA GLU A 175 29.99 -3.26 12.53
C GLU A 175 30.75 -4.40 13.19
N TYR A 176 30.43 -5.65 12.87
CA TYR A 176 31.15 -6.81 13.36
C TYR A 176 32.64 -6.76 12.98
N ILE A 177 32.95 -6.46 11.71
CA ILE A 177 34.34 -6.34 11.24
C ILE A 177 35.07 -5.19 11.94
N LYS A 178 34.43 -4.03 12.12
CA LYS A 178 34.98 -2.90 12.88
C LYS A 178 35.29 -3.29 14.33
N GLY A 179 34.41 -4.06 14.95
CA GLY A 179 34.63 -4.60 16.30
C GLY A 179 35.86 -5.49 16.38
N ILE A 180 36.02 -6.40 15.41
CA ILE A 180 37.20 -7.24 15.32
C ILE A 180 38.48 -6.43 15.09
N LEU A 181 38.45 -5.46 14.18
CA LEU A 181 39.61 -4.59 13.91
C LEU A 181 40.00 -3.79 15.15
N LYS A 182 39.05 -3.25 15.91
CA LYS A 182 39.35 -2.59 17.21
C LYS A 182 40.02 -3.54 18.21
N MET A 183 39.53 -4.81 18.30
CA MET A 183 40.17 -5.83 19.14
C MET A 183 41.59 -6.15 18.68
N VAL A 184 41.80 -6.34 17.38
CA VAL A 184 43.15 -6.65 16.83
C VAL A 184 44.10 -5.48 17.05
N THR A 185 43.62 -4.23 16.90
CA THR A 185 44.48 -3.05 17.14
C THR A 185 44.82 -2.87 18.63
N SER A 186 43.85 -3.14 19.55
CA SER A 186 44.16 -3.09 20.99
C SER A 186 45.14 -4.24 21.42
N LEU A 187 44.97 -5.43 20.86
CA LEU A 187 45.82 -6.58 21.14
C LEU A 187 47.24 -6.43 20.57
N LYS A 188 47.42 -5.66 19.50
CA LYS A 188 48.76 -5.34 18.99
C LYS A 188 49.57 -4.47 19.96
N GLY A 189 48.90 -3.66 20.80
CA GLY A 189 49.50 -2.90 21.88
C GLY A 189 49.93 -3.76 23.07
N ASP A 190 49.14 -4.81 23.36
CA ASP A 190 49.36 -5.68 24.54
C ASP A 190 50.23 -6.92 24.30
N LEU A 191 50.61 -7.18 23.04
CA LEU A 191 51.39 -8.36 22.64
C LEU A 191 52.83 -8.35 23.16
N ASN A 192 53.31 -7.23 23.69
CA ASN A 192 54.64 -7.16 24.31
C ASN A 192 54.67 -7.61 25.76
N ASP A 193 53.51 -7.77 26.46
CA ASP A 193 53.52 -7.97 27.90
C ASP A 193 52.84 -9.24 28.43
N SER A 194 52.25 -10.13 27.63
CA SER A 194 51.65 -11.33 28.23
C SER A 194 51.71 -12.61 27.35
N LYS A 195 52.33 -13.62 27.91
CA LYS A 195 52.49 -14.99 27.33
C LYS A 195 51.26 -15.91 27.49
N ASN A 196 50.16 -15.46 28.09
CA ASN A 196 48.95 -16.28 28.27
C ASN A 196 47.72 -15.52 27.84
N PHE A 197 47.23 -15.79 26.62
CA PHE A 197 46.01 -15.18 26.11
C PHE A 197 44.95 -16.25 25.79
N THR A 198 43.75 -16.10 26.41
CA THR A 198 42.58 -16.91 26.13
C THR A 198 41.54 -16.04 25.42
N LYS A 199 41.15 -16.38 24.18
CA LYS A 199 40.13 -15.70 23.40
C LYS A 199 38.79 -16.43 23.51
N VAL A 200 37.77 -15.77 24.03
CA VAL A 200 36.40 -16.27 23.99
C VAL A 200 35.78 -15.85 22.66
N ILE A 201 35.54 -16.80 21.77
CA ILE A 201 34.83 -16.57 20.52
C ILE A 201 33.34 -16.83 20.77
N LYS A 202 32.55 -15.79 20.71
CA LYS A 202 31.08 -15.91 20.70
C LYS A 202 30.63 -16.27 19.30
N THR A 203 30.27 -17.51 19.08
CA THR A 203 29.66 -17.97 17.81
C THR A 203 28.15 -17.78 17.91
N PRO A 204 27.49 -17.06 16.98
CA PRO A 204 26.05 -16.95 16.95
C PRO A 204 25.43 -18.34 16.69
N LYS A 205 24.51 -18.75 17.56
CA LYS A 205 23.70 -19.97 17.35
C LYS A 205 22.33 -19.57 16.81
N ILE A 206 21.93 -20.24 15.75
CA ILE A 206 20.58 -20.11 15.22
C ILE A 206 19.61 -20.70 16.26
N ARG A 207 18.59 -19.91 16.67
CA ARG A 207 17.53 -20.36 17.57
C ARG A 207 16.18 -20.20 16.90
N GLN A 208 15.28 -21.11 17.20
CA GLN A 208 13.88 -21.00 16.84
C GLN A 208 13.14 -20.16 17.87
N VAL A 209 12.47 -19.09 17.43
CA VAL A 209 11.65 -18.22 18.28
C VAL A 209 10.20 -18.41 17.88
N PRO A 210 9.32 -18.86 18.78
CA PRO A 210 7.90 -19.06 18.46
C PRO A 210 7.21 -17.74 18.13
N VAL A 211 6.20 -17.80 17.29
CA VAL A 211 5.35 -16.65 16.95
C VAL A 211 3.95 -16.84 17.56
N PRO A 212 3.19 -15.74 17.77
CA PRO A 212 1.83 -15.83 18.29
C PRO A 212 0.95 -16.75 17.44
N PRO A 213 -0.02 -17.46 18.05
CA PRO A 213 -0.95 -18.33 17.34
C PRO A 213 -1.64 -17.63 16.15
N GLY A 214 -1.79 -18.36 15.06
CA GLY A 214 -2.39 -17.84 13.83
C GLY A 214 -1.41 -17.13 12.89
N ASN A 215 -0.15 -16.94 13.29
CA ASN A 215 0.90 -16.39 12.44
C ASN A 215 1.85 -17.48 11.98
N TYR A 216 2.22 -17.43 10.71
CA TYR A 216 3.16 -18.38 10.12
C TYR A 216 4.28 -17.66 9.39
N MET A 217 5.46 -18.27 9.41
CA MET A 217 6.67 -17.78 8.75
C MET A 217 7.07 -18.76 7.67
N THR A 218 7.32 -18.27 6.46
CA THR A 218 7.93 -19.11 5.41
C THR A 218 9.39 -19.33 5.72
N THR A 219 9.76 -20.54 6.07
CA THR A 219 11.09 -20.93 6.52
C THR A 219 11.70 -21.92 5.56
N CYS A 220 12.94 -21.67 5.15
CA CYS A 220 13.74 -22.66 4.40
C CYS A 220 14.22 -23.76 5.33
N MET A 221 13.79 -24.98 5.08
CA MET A 221 14.17 -26.13 5.90
C MET A 221 15.64 -26.55 5.72
N THR A 222 16.21 -26.29 4.55
CA THR A 222 17.61 -26.61 4.24
C THR A 222 18.56 -25.59 4.84
N CYS A 223 18.22 -24.28 4.79
CA CYS A 223 19.12 -23.22 5.27
C CYS A 223 18.86 -22.80 6.72
N SER A 224 17.84 -23.35 7.36
CA SER A 224 17.37 -22.92 8.70
C SER A 224 17.22 -21.40 8.78
N THR A 225 16.54 -20.82 7.81
CA THR A 225 16.42 -19.36 7.65
C THR A 225 14.96 -19.00 7.42
N THR A 226 14.47 -17.97 8.10
CA THR A 226 13.16 -17.38 7.84
C THR A 226 13.24 -16.48 6.61
N CYS A 227 12.57 -16.90 5.54
CA CYS A 227 12.64 -16.22 4.24
C CYS A 227 11.51 -15.21 4.04
N HIS A 228 10.35 -15.42 4.67
CA HIS A 228 9.25 -14.46 4.65
C HIS A 228 8.50 -14.50 5.96
N LYS A 229 8.39 -13.36 6.62
CA LYS A 229 7.66 -13.19 7.87
C LYS A 229 6.19 -12.91 7.59
N TYR A 230 5.30 -13.47 8.41
CA TYR A 230 3.85 -13.27 8.32
C TYR A 230 3.28 -13.59 6.93
N CYS A 231 3.65 -14.76 6.42
CA CYS A 231 3.23 -15.18 5.09
C CYS A 231 1.73 -15.48 5.05
N CYS A 232 1.02 -14.84 4.10
CA CYS A 232 -0.41 -15.03 3.90
C CYS A 232 -0.77 -16.31 3.14
N ILE A 233 0.22 -17.00 2.54
CA ILE A 233 0.01 -18.30 1.88
C ILE A 233 0.11 -19.37 2.95
N SER A 234 -1.04 -19.94 3.34
CA SER A 234 -1.15 -20.92 4.41
C SER A 234 -0.72 -22.32 3.97
N ASP A 235 -0.94 -22.67 2.70
CA ASP A 235 -0.61 -23.98 2.18
C ASP A 235 0.87 -24.07 1.74
N ASP A 236 1.53 -25.15 2.13
CA ASP A 236 2.91 -25.42 1.74
C ASP A 236 3.02 -25.78 0.25
N SER A 237 1.97 -26.30 -0.37
CA SER A 237 1.90 -26.62 -1.81
C SER A 237 1.92 -25.37 -2.69
N ASP A 238 1.45 -24.22 -2.18
CA ASP A 238 1.36 -22.96 -2.91
C ASP A 238 2.53 -22.02 -2.66
N LYS A 239 3.60 -22.51 -2.03
CA LYS A 239 4.79 -21.71 -1.70
C LYS A 239 5.53 -21.14 -2.91
N SER A 240 5.29 -21.67 -4.10
CA SER A 240 5.78 -21.06 -5.34
C SER A 240 5.33 -19.61 -5.52
N GLY A 241 4.13 -19.24 -5.01
CA GLY A 241 3.58 -17.89 -5.02
C GLY A 241 4.08 -16.98 -3.87
N CYS A 242 4.95 -17.46 -2.99
CA CYS A 242 5.44 -16.67 -1.87
C CYS A 242 6.37 -15.54 -2.33
N ALA A 243 6.24 -14.36 -1.73
CA ALA A 243 7.07 -13.18 -2.05
C ALA A 243 8.59 -13.40 -1.97
N CYS A 244 9.05 -14.42 -1.25
CA CYS A 244 10.47 -14.77 -1.23
C CYS A 244 10.89 -15.74 -2.35
N ILE A 245 9.99 -16.17 -3.23
CA ILE A 245 10.25 -17.08 -4.34
C ILE A 245 10.17 -16.32 -5.67
N SER A 246 11.14 -16.51 -6.51
CA SER A 246 11.15 -16.01 -7.90
C SER A 246 11.71 -17.11 -8.81
N ASN A 247 11.03 -17.37 -9.92
CA ASN A 247 11.41 -18.44 -10.87
C ASN A 247 11.65 -19.79 -10.17
N ASN A 248 10.75 -20.15 -9.25
CA ASN A 248 10.79 -21.37 -8.44
C ASN A 248 11.92 -21.43 -7.39
N TYR A 249 12.75 -20.41 -7.24
CA TYR A 249 13.86 -20.40 -6.29
C TYR A 249 13.74 -19.25 -5.29
N CYS A 250 14.23 -19.49 -4.08
CA CYS A 250 14.21 -18.49 -3.02
C CYS A 250 15.28 -17.42 -3.26
N ILE A 251 14.86 -16.16 -3.21
CA ILE A 251 15.76 -15.01 -3.35
C ILE A 251 16.39 -14.57 -2.03
N LYS A 252 15.92 -15.12 -0.88
CA LYS A 252 16.38 -14.72 0.47
C LYS A 252 17.38 -15.69 1.10
N CYS A 253 17.17 -16.99 1.01
CA CYS A 253 18.09 -17.91 1.67
C CYS A 253 19.45 -18.04 0.95
N LYS A 254 20.50 -18.35 1.71
CA LYS A 254 21.89 -18.39 1.24
C LYS A 254 22.07 -19.28 -0.01
N ASN A 255 21.40 -20.42 -0.05
CA ASN A 255 21.57 -21.41 -1.11
C ASN A 255 20.52 -21.28 -2.23
N LYS A 256 19.70 -20.20 -2.22
CA LYS A 256 18.62 -19.98 -3.19
C LYS A 256 17.78 -21.24 -3.44
N CYS A 257 17.39 -21.91 -2.36
CA CYS A 257 16.72 -23.21 -2.44
C CYS A 257 15.42 -23.15 -3.24
N HIS A 258 15.07 -24.26 -3.88
CA HIS A 258 13.80 -24.42 -4.58
C HIS A 258 12.63 -24.22 -3.60
N TRP A 259 11.47 -23.72 -4.08
CA TRP A 259 10.32 -23.40 -3.23
C TRP A 259 9.81 -24.57 -2.40
N THR A 260 9.93 -25.80 -2.89
CA THR A 260 9.53 -27.03 -2.17
C THR A 260 10.28 -27.23 -0.85
N GLN A 261 11.43 -26.59 -0.66
CA GLN A 261 12.19 -26.62 0.59
C GLN A 261 11.68 -25.57 1.62
N HIS A 262 10.65 -24.81 1.28
CA HIS A 262 10.09 -23.76 2.11
C HIS A 262 8.73 -24.19 2.67
N LYS A 263 8.58 -24.08 3.99
CA LYS A 263 7.36 -24.48 4.71
C LYS A 263 6.90 -23.37 5.65
N ASN A 264 5.60 -23.35 5.90
CA ASN A 264 5.04 -22.55 6.99
C ASN A 264 5.44 -23.13 8.35
N ARG A 265 5.96 -22.27 9.22
CA ARG A 265 6.30 -22.65 10.59
C ARG A 265 5.81 -21.61 11.59
N PRO A 266 5.37 -22.05 12.78
CA PRO A 266 4.93 -21.16 13.86
C PRO A 266 6.12 -20.57 14.63
N TYR A 267 7.27 -20.44 13.99
CA TYR A 267 8.50 -19.88 14.55
C TYR A 267 9.36 -19.25 13.46
N TYR A 268 10.28 -18.39 13.88
CA TYR A 268 11.35 -17.87 13.02
C TYR A 268 12.73 -18.20 13.59
N TYR A 269 13.73 -18.21 12.72
CA TYR A 269 15.13 -18.37 13.10
C TYR A 269 15.80 -17.01 13.32
#